data_00282ca7ce70fec8472674669031184d
#
_entry.id   00282ca7ce70fec8472674669031184d
#
_cell.length_a   1.000
_cell.length_b   1.000
_cell.length_c   1.000
_cell.angle_alpha   90.00
_cell.angle_beta   90.00
_cell.angle_gamma   90.00
#
_symmetry.space_group_name_H-M   'P 1'
#
loop_
_entity.id
_entity.type
_entity.pdbx_description
1 polymer ?
#
loop_
_entity_poly.entity_id
_entity_poly.type
_entity_poly.pdbx_seq_one_letter_code
_entity_poly.pdbx_strand_id
1 'polypeptide(L)'
;MLELGARPNDTLAAPPSVELRHLEPADWPAVAEIYWEGMRDGLATFATEVPSWEEWNASHLWGHRLVAELLGEVVGWAALSPASTRRCYLGVVEDIVYIGREARGLGIGRALLEKLIAGAEATGIWTIQTSIFPENRASLALHERCGFRVVGRRERVAKRDGIWRDTVFLERRSEVVS
;
A
#
# COMPACT_ATOMS: atom_id res chain seq x y z
N MET A 1 -13.05 62.46 3.84
CA MET A 1 -13.72 61.13 3.74
C MET A 1 -12.81 60.24 2.91
N LEU A 2 -12.10 59.31 3.57
CA LEU A 2 -11.25 58.32 2.92
C LEU A 2 -12.05 57.03 2.82
N GLU A 3 -12.36 56.60 1.59
CA GLU A 3 -12.98 55.29 1.32
C GLU A 3 -11.95 54.21 1.55
N LEU A 4 -12.23 53.34 2.54
CA LEU A 4 -11.49 52.08 2.74
C LEU A 4 -11.96 51.08 1.70
N GLY A 5 -11.13 50.86 0.66
CA GLY A 5 -11.33 49.79 -0.32
C GLY A 5 -11.34 48.41 0.37
N ALA A 6 -12.41 47.68 0.15
CA ALA A 6 -12.55 46.29 0.56
C ALA A 6 -11.44 45.44 -0.09
N ARG A 7 -10.70 44.68 0.73
CA ARG A 7 -9.73 43.69 0.25
C ARG A 7 -10.49 42.53 -0.44
N PRO A 8 -10.04 42.03 -1.58
CA PRO A 8 -10.64 40.85 -2.17
C PRO A 8 -10.49 39.67 -1.22
N ASN A 9 -11.57 38.94 -1.06
CA ASN A 9 -11.68 37.68 -0.30
C ASN A 9 -10.63 36.69 -0.82
N ASP A 10 -9.58 36.44 -0.06
CA ASP A 10 -8.74 35.26 -0.25
C ASP A 10 -9.59 34.01 0.09
N THR A 11 -10.24 33.50 -0.92
CA THR A 11 -10.86 32.17 -0.81
C THR A 11 -9.73 31.18 -0.67
N LEU A 12 -9.39 30.81 0.56
CA LEU A 12 -8.49 29.71 0.86
C LEU A 12 -9.05 28.48 0.14
N ALA A 13 -8.36 28.03 -0.90
CA ALA A 13 -8.69 26.78 -1.58
C ALA A 13 -8.73 25.66 -0.53
N ALA A 14 -9.79 24.86 -0.56
CA ALA A 14 -9.87 23.68 0.30
C ALA A 14 -8.58 22.85 0.16
N PRO A 15 -8.06 22.26 1.25
CA PRO A 15 -6.87 21.42 1.15
C PRO A 15 -7.11 20.33 0.12
N PRO A 16 -6.11 19.99 -0.71
CA PRO A 16 -6.27 19.00 -1.75
C PRO A 16 -6.72 17.67 -1.14
N SER A 17 -7.84 17.14 -1.60
CA SER A 17 -8.36 15.86 -1.18
C SER A 17 -7.64 14.73 -1.90
N VAL A 18 -7.27 13.68 -1.17
CA VAL A 18 -6.77 12.44 -1.76
C VAL A 18 -7.96 11.61 -2.24
N GLU A 19 -7.96 11.24 -3.51
CA GLU A 19 -8.94 10.31 -4.08
C GLU A 19 -8.37 8.90 -4.10
N LEU A 20 -9.16 7.91 -3.64
CA LEU A 20 -8.82 6.50 -3.70
C LEU A 20 -9.73 5.82 -4.71
N ARG A 21 -9.15 5.30 -5.78
CA ARG A 21 -9.87 4.61 -6.85
C ARG A 21 -9.20 3.28 -7.23
N HIS A 22 -9.91 2.50 -8.03
CA HIS A 22 -9.36 1.29 -8.62
C HIS A 22 -8.15 1.62 -9.51
N LEU A 23 -7.13 0.76 -9.49
CA LEU A 23 -5.95 0.87 -10.33
C LEU A 23 -6.27 0.37 -11.74
N GLU A 24 -6.09 1.23 -12.73
CA GLU A 24 -6.28 0.93 -14.14
C GLU A 24 -4.95 0.66 -14.84
N PRO A 25 -4.92 -0.05 -15.98
CA PRO A 25 -3.66 -0.31 -16.69
C PRO A 25 -2.89 0.97 -17.08
N ALA A 26 -3.60 2.08 -17.29
CA ALA A 26 -3.00 3.38 -17.60
C ALA A 26 -2.20 3.98 -16.46
N ASP A 27 -2.43 3.55 -15.21
CA ASP A 27 -1.70 4.00 -14.02
C ASP A 27 -0.32 3.36 -13.90
N TRP A 28 -0.07 2.27 -14.64
CA TRP A 28 1.13 1.46 -14.48
C TRP A 28 2.44 2.23 -14.53
N PRO A 29 2.66 3.22 -15.41
CA PRO A 29 3.90 4.00 -15.41
C PRO A 29 4.18 4.66 -14.05
N ALA A 30 3.17 5.30 -13.44
CA ALA A 30 3.32 5.93 -12.14
C ALA A 30 3.46 4.90 -11.00
N VAL A 31 2.70 3.81 -11.05
CA VAL A 31 2.80 2.68 -10.10
C VAL A 31 4.21 2.08 -10.12
N ALA A 32 4.76 1.83 -11.32
CA ALA A 32 6.09 1.28 -11.51
C ALA A 32 7.20 2.22 -10.97
N GLU A 33 7.06 3.52 -11.16
CA GLU A 33 7.99 4.53 -10.63
C GLU A 33 7.98 4.54 -9.10
N ILE A 34 6.80 4.59 -8.48
CA ILE A 34 6.65 4.53 -7.02
C ILE A 34 7.20 3.21 -6.46
N TYR A 35 7.00 2.10 -7.17
CA TYR A 35 7.56 0.80 -6.80
C TYR A 35 9.09 0.83 -6.84
N TRP A 36 9.67 1.37 -7.91
CA TRP A 36 11.11 1.53 -8.06
C TRP A 36 11.72 2.42 -6.96
N GLU A 37 11.08 3.54 -6.60
CA GLU A 37 11.50 4.37 -5.46
C GLU A 37 11.58 3.55 -4.17
N GLY A 38 10.53 2.78 -3.86
CA GLY A 38 10.50 1.93 -2.67
C GLY A 38 11.56 0.83 -2.67
N MET A 39 11.89 0.28 -3.85
CA MET A 39 12.98 -0.69 -3.98
C MET A 39 14.35 -0.04 -3.73
N ARG A 40 14.58 1.17 -4.24
CA ARG A 40 15.83 1.91 -4.01
C ARG A 40 16.09 2.25 -2.55
N ASP A 41 15.03 2.50 -1.79
CA ASP A 41 15.15 2.76 -0.34
C ASP A 41 15.67 1.52 0.42
N GLY A 42 15.63 0.34 -0.19
CA GLY A 42 16.21 -0.89 0.37
C GLY A 42 15.46 -1.50 1.54
N LEU A 43 14.31 -0.94 1.93
CA LEU A 43 13.56 -1.32 3.13
C LEU A 43 12.18 -1.92 2.83
N ALA A 44 11.77 -1.99 1.57
CA ALA A 44 10.39 -2.34 1.24
C ALA A 44 10.19 -3.74 0.65
N THR A 45 11.20 -4.30 -0.02
CA THR A 45 11.03 -5.55 -0.77
C THR A 45 12.36 -6.27 -1.00
N PHE A 46 12.29 -7.58 -1.25
CA PHE A 46 13.40 -8.38 -1.75
C PHE A 46 13.60 -8.21 -3.27
N ALA A 47 12.60 -7.70 -4.00
CA ALA A 47 12.71 -7.49 -5.44
C ALA A 47 13.83 -6.48 -5.76
N THR A 48 14.56 -6.76 -6.83
CA THR A 48 15.67 -5.94 -7.35
C THR A 48 15.31 -5.25 -8.67
N GLU A 49 14.21 -5.67 -9.29
CA GLU A 49 13.71 -5.14 -10.56
C GLU A 49 12.20 -4.92 -10.47
N VAL A 50 11.70 -3.88 -11.13
CA VAL A 50 10.26 -3.66 -11.30
C VAL A 50 9.78 -4.64 -12.36
N PRO A 51 8.74 -5.46 -12.09
CA PRO A 51 8.20 -6.38 -13.07
C PRO A 51 7.54 -5.62 -14.23
N SER A 52 7.28 -6.32 -15.34
CA SER A 52 6.40 -5.80 -16.39
C SER A 52 4.96 -5.67 -15.87
N TRP A 53 4.14 -4.88 -16.58
CA TRP A 53 2.70 -4.82 -16.28
C TRP A 53 2.04 -6.19 -16.30
N GLU A 54 2.39 -7.02 -17.29
CA GLU A 54 1.82 -8.35 -17.48
C GLU A 54 2.12 -9.27 -16.30
N GLU A 55 3.36 -9.27 -15.81
CA GLU A 55 3.78 -10.07 -14.65
C GLU A 55 3.12 -9.58 -13.38
N TRP A 56 3.10 -8.26 -13.15
CA TRP A 56 2.45 -7.67 -12.00
C TRP A 56 0.94 -7.92 -12.02
N ASN A 57 0.31 -7.73 -13.20
CA ASN A 57 -1.12 -7.96 -13.39
C ASN A 57 -1.51 -9.42 -13.15
N ALA A 58 -0.69 -10.37 -13.56
CA ALA A 58 -0.95 -11.80 -13.36
C ALA A 58 -0.82 -12.23 -11.90
N SER A 59 0.01 -11.54 -11.10
CA SER A 59 0.28 -11.91 -9.71
C SER A 59 -0.65 -11.29 -8.67
N HIS A 60 -1.41 -10.25 -9.02
CA HIS A 60 -2.28 -9.54 -8.11
C HIS A 60 -3.77 -9.73 -8.43
N LEU A 61 -4.61 -9.71 -7.40
CA LEU A 61 -6.05 -9.88 -7.53
C LEU A 61 -6.69 -8.64 -8.17
N TRP A 62 -7.36 -8.81 -9.30
CA TRP A 62 -7.95 -7.69 -10.07
C TRP A 62 -8.86 -6.79 -9.23
N GLY A 63 -9.77 -7.34 -8.45
CA GLY A 63 -10.72 -6.58 -7.63
C GLY A 63 -10.10 -5.87 -6.42
N HIS A 64 -8.80 -6.06 -6.15
CA HIS A 64 -8.15 -5.59 -4.93
C HIS A 64 -6.86 -4.83 -5.25
N ARG A 65 -6.99 -3.80 -6.10
CA ARG A 65 -5.91 -2.92 -6.53
C ARG A 65 -6.38 -1.49 -6.47
N LEU A 66 -5.68 -0.65 -5.74
CA LEU A 66 -6.04 0.75 -5.50
C LEU A 66 -4.88 1.67 -5.83
N VAL A 67 -5.20 2.84 -6.33
CA VAL A 67 -4.29 3.99 -6.36
C VAL A 67 -4.85 5.10 -5.48
N ALA A 68 -3.93 5.90 -4.95
CA ALA A 68 -4.23 7.18 -4.34
C ALA A 68 -3.80 8.29 -5.30
N GLU A 69 -4.73 9.15 -5.64
CA GLU A 69 -4.52 10.30 -6.50
C GLU A 69 -4.59 11.60 -5.70
N LEU A 70 -3.63 12.46 -5.90
CA LEU A 70 -3.55 13.78 -5.29
C LEU A 70 -3.30 14.81 -6.40
N LEU A 71 -4.18 15.80 -6.54
CA LEU A 71 -4.10 16.82 -7.60
C LEU A 71 -4.00 16.26 -9.04
N GLY A 72 -4.61 15.09 -9.28
CA GLY A 72 -4.58 14.44 -10.60
C GLY A 72 -3.37 13.53 -10.83
N GLU A 73 -2.47 13.39 -9.86
CA GLU A 73 -1.27 12.55 -9.95
C GLU A 73 -1.39 11.34 -9.03
N VAL A 74 -1.00 10.17 -9.52
CA VAL A 74 -0.93 8.95 -8.70
C VAL A 74 0.27 9.07 -7.75
N VAL A 75 0.00 9.09 -6.45
CA VAL A 75 1.02 9.30 -5.39
C VAL A 75 1.22 8.08 -4.49
N GLY A 76 0.45 7.03 -4.68
CA GLY A 76 0.58 5.79 -3.92
C GLY A 76 -0.35 4.71 -4.46
N TRP A 77 -0.08 3.46 -4.10
CA TRP A 77 -0.88 2.33 -4.51
C TRP A 77 -0.86 1.21 -3.48
N ALA A 78 -1.88 0.36 -3.54
CA ALA A 78 -1.96 -0.85 -2.72
C ALA A 78 -2.64 -1.98 -3.52
N ALA A 79 -2.24 -3.22 -3.27
CA ALA A 79 -2.83 -4.38 -3.93
C ALA A 79 -2.79 -5.62 -3.03
N LEU A 80 -3.60 -6.62 -3.37
CA LEU A 80 -3.57 -7.95 -2.78
C LEU A 80 -3.12 -9.00 -3.79
N SER A 81 -2.34 -9.96 -3.32
CA SER A 81 -1.96 -11.17 -4.07
C SER A 81 -2.37 -12.43 -3.29
N PRO A 82 -2.63 -13.58 -3.97
CA PRO A 82 -2.89 -14.83 -3.27
C PRO A 82 -1.69 -15.28 -2.45
N ALA A 83 -1.90 -15.63 -1.19
CA ALA A 83 -0.82 -16.17 -0.33
C ALA A 83 -0.45 -17.63 -0.71
N SER A 84 -1.34 -18.35 -1.40
CA SER A 84 -1.13 -19.74 -1.77
C SER A 84 -2.03 -20.15 -2.95
N THR A 85 -1.57 -21.11 -3.73
CA THR A 85 -2.37 -21.76 -4.80
C THR A 85 -3.30 -22.86 -4.27
N ARG A 86 -3.21 -23.23 -3.00
CA ARG A 86 -4.04 -24.29 -2.40
C ARG A 86 -5.44 -23.77 -2.11
N ARG A 87 -6.48 -24.53 -2.50
CA ARG A 87 -7.89 -24.14 -2.35
C ARG A 87 -8.30 -23.78 -0.91
N CYS A 88 -7.73 -24.44 0.09
CA CYS A 88 -8.01 -24.14 1.51
C CYS A 88 -7.51 -22.76 1.97
N TYR A 89 -6.70 -22.05 1.15
CA TYR A 89 -6.19 -20.72 1.42
C TYR A 89 -6.79 -19.65 0.51
N LEU A 90 -7.91 -19.90 -0.16
CA LEU A 90 -8.51 -18.95 -1.12
C LEU A 90 -8.84 -17.57 -0.53
N GLY A 91 -9.13 -17.51 0.76
CA GLY A 91 -9.38 -16.25 1.47
C GLY A 91 -8.17 -15.76 2.29
N VAL A 92 -6.96 -16.26 2.01
CA VAL A 92 -5.70 -15.78 2.60
C VAL A 92 -4.89 -15.08 1.52
N VAL A 93 -4.57 -13.82 1.74
CA VAL A 93 -3.87 -12.97 0.77
C VAL A 93 -2.70 -12.24 1.41
N GLU A 94 -1.79 -11.75 0.58
CA GLU A 94 -0.72 -10.84 0.98
C GLU A 94 -1.01 -9.44 0.47
N ASP A 95 -0.79 -8.43 1.31
CA ASP A 95 -0.88 -7.04 0.90
C ASP A 95 0.48 -6.43 0.54
N ILE A 96 0.41 -5.43 -0.31
CA ILE A 96 1.52 -4.58 -0.68
C ILE A 96 1.03 -3.13 -0.74
N VAL A 97 1.78 -2.21 -0.11
CA VAL A 97 1.45 -0.78 -0.08
C VAL A 97 2.72 0.04 -0.34
N TYR A 98 2.64 0.95 -1.30
CA TYR A 98 3.71 1.88 -1.63
C TYR A 98 3.21 3.31 -1.72
N ILE A 99 3.98 4.24 -1.16
CA ILE A 99 3.69 5.68 -1.23
C ILE A 99 4.92 6.39 -1.81
N GLY A 100 4.69 7.19 -2.84
CA GLY A 100 5.69 8.05 -3.43
C GLY A 100 6.35 8.95 -2.38
N ARG A 101 7.62 9.22 -2.52
CA ARG A 101 8.44 9.88 -1.49
C ARG A 101 7.84 11.20 -1.02
N GLU A 102 7.37 12.02 -1.96
CA GLU A 102 6.82 13.36 -1.67
C GLU A 102 5.45 13.32 -0.97
N ALA A 103 4.74 12.17 -1.02
CA ALA A 103 3.41 12.00 -0.42
C ALA A 103 3.43 11.20 0.90
N ARG A 104 4.62 10.85 1.41
CA ARG A 104 4.76 10.16 2.71
C ARG A 104 4.39 11.07 3.87
N GLY A 105 3.86 10.49 4.93
CA GLY A 105 3.46 11.24 6.13
C GLY A 105 2.10 11.94 6.05
N LEU A 106 1.42 11.90 4.90
CA LEU A 106 0.10 12.51 4.68
C LEU A 106 -1.09 11.59 5.02
N GLY A 107 -0.86 10.42 5.62
CA GLY A 107 -1.92 9.48 5.96
C GLY A 107 -2.43 8.60 4.81
N ILE A 108 -1.90 8.78 3.60
CA ILE A 108 -2.34 8.09 2.37
C ILE A 108 -2.19 6.56 2.49
N GLY A 109 -1.08 6.09 3.05
CA GLY A 109 -0.86 4.65 3.24
C GLY A 109 -1.93 4.01 4.13
N ARG A 110 -2.36 4.71 5.17
CA ARG A 110 -3.45 4.26 6.03
C ARG A 110 -4.78 4.21 5.28
N ALA A 111 -5.12 5.26 4.56
CA ALA A 111 -6.35 5.32 3.79
C ALA A 111 -6.42 4.21 2.72
N LEU A 112 -5.32 3.95 2.00
CA LEU A 112 -5.21 2.84 1.04
C LEU A 112 -5.42 1.48 1.72
N LEU A 113 -4.71 1.22 2.81
CA LEU A 113 -4.77 -0.07 3.49
C LEU A 113 -6.15 -0.32 4.12
N GLU A 114 -6.77 0.68 4.75
CA GLU A 114 -8.12 0.58 5.31
C GLU A 114 -9.16 0.29 4.20
N LYS A 115 -9.08 0.98 3.05
CA LYS A 115 -9.98 0.72 1.91
C LYS A 115 -9.75 -0.66 1.31
N LEU A 116 -8.50 -1.11 1.23
CA LEU A 116 -8.15 -2.45 0.73
C LEU A 116 -8.70 -3.54 1.65
N ILE A 117 -8.58 -3.38 2.97
CA ILE A 117 -9.13 -4.28 3.99
C ILE A 117 -10.66 -4.38 3.86
N ALA A 118 -11.36 -3.25 3.78
CA ALA A 118 -12.81 -3.23 3.63
C ALA A 118 -13.27 -3.94 2.35
N GLY A 119 -12.56 -3.72 1.23
CA GLY A 119 -12.82 -4.42 -0.03
C GLY A 119 -12.56 -5.92 0.04
N ALA A 120 -11.52 -6.34 0.74
CA ALA A 120 -11.19 -7.74 0.99
C ALA A 120 -12.28 -8.45 1.79
N GLU A 121 -12.72 -7.87 2.89
CA GLU A 121 -13.79 -8.42 3.72
C GLU A 121 -15.12 -8.53 2.96
N ALA A 122 -15.45 -7.52 2.15
CA ALA A 122 -16.66 -7.53 1.32
C ALA A 122 -16.70 -8.67 0.29
N THR A 123 -15.55 -9.23 -0.08
CA THR A 123 -15.42 -10.35 -1.04
C THR A 123 -15.12 -11.69 -0.40
N GLY A 124 -15.17 -11.78 0.94
CA GLY A 124 -15.00 -13.03 1.67
C GLY A 124 -13.53 -13.42 1.95
N ILE A 125 -12.60 -12.49 1.80
CA ILE A 125 -11.21 -12.68 2.25
C ILE A 125 -11.18 -12.59 3.77
N TRP A 126 -10.67 -13.64 4.43
CA TRP A 126 -10.68 -13.75 5.89
C TRP A 126 -9.34 -13.46 6.56
N THR A 127 -8.22 -13.49 5.83
CA THR A 127 -6.89 -13.17 6.39
C THR A 127 -6.07 -12.40 5.38
N ILE A 128 -5.52 -11.27 5.80
CA ILE A 128 -4.50 -10.52 5.08
C ILE A 128 -3.20 -10.67 5.86
N GLN A 129 -2.13 -11.07 5.21
CA GLN A 129 -0.80 -11.22 5.81
C GLN A 129 0.22 -10.35 5.09
N THR A 130 1.34 -10.07 5.75
CA THR A 130 2.44 -9.32 5.16
C THR A 130 3.77 -9.66 5.83
N SER A 131 4.87 -9.44 5.11
CA SER A 131 6.24 -9.63 5.61
C SER A 131 7.02 -8.34 5.44
N ILE A 132 7.42 -7.72 6.55
CA ILE A 132 8.05 -6.40 6.59
C ILE A 132 9.46 -6.51 7.16
N PHE A 133 10.44 -5.82 6.58
CA PHE A 133 11.77 -5.74 7.17
C PHE A 133 11.72 -5.06 8.54
N PRO A 134 12.43 -5.55 9.56
CA PRO A 134 12.40 -4.97 10.90
C PRO A 134 12.80 -3.49 10.95
N GLU A 135 13.57 -3.04 9.97
CA GLU A 135 14.03 -1.66 9.86
C GLU A 135 12.96 -0.73 9.28
N ASN A 136 11.96 -1.26 8.57
CA ASN A 136 10.85 -0.48 8.02
C ASN A 136 9.80 -0.16 9.09
N ARG A 137 10.21 0.68 10.05
CA ARG A 137 9.37 1.08 11.19
C ARG A 137 8.05 1.75 10.77
N ALA A 138 8.08 2.50 9.67
CA ALA A 138 6.89 3.18 9.16
C ALA A 138 5.83 2.19 8.70
N SER A 139 6.22 1.14 7.94
CA SER A 139 5.32 0.10 7.49
C SER A 139 4.79 -0.75 8.67
N LEU A 140 5.65 -1.13 9.62
CA LEU A 140 5.22 -1.84 10.82
C LEU A 140 4.15 -1.06 11.58
N ALA A 141 4.40 0.21 11.88
CA ALA A 141 3.44 1.07 12.58
C ALA A 141 2.14 1.32 11.80
N LEU A 142 2.21 1.37 10.46
CA LEU A 142 1.04 1.47 9.59
C LEU A 142 0.14 0.25 9.76
N HIS A 143 0.70 -0.95 9.60
CA HIS A 143 -0.06 -2.20 9.67
C HIS A 143 -0.64 -2.44 11.07
N GLU A 144 0.12 -2.20 12.13
CA GLU A 144 -0.39 -2.29 13.51
C GLU A 144 -1.60 -1.37 13.74
N ARG A 145 -1.56 -0.11 13.23
CA ARG A 145 -2.70 0.83 13.31
C ARG A 145 -3.91 0.39 12.49
N CYS A 146 -3.72 -0.42 11.47
CA CYS A 146 -4.79 -1.01 10.65
C CYS A 146 -5.26 -2.39 11.17
N GLY A 147 -4.87 -2.77 12.41
CA GLY A 147 -5.35 -3.98 13.08
C GLY A 147 -4.57 -5.25 12.76
N PHE A 148 -3.38 -5.14 12.16
CA PHE A 148 -2.48 -6.28 12.03
C PHE A 148 -1.78 -6.57 13.36
N ARG A 149 -1.65 -7.86 13.69
CA ARG A 149 -0.85 -8.33 14.82
C ARG A 149 0.45 -8.95 14.34
N VAL A 150 1.50 -8.81 15.11
CA VAL A 150 2.76 -9.52 14.86
C VAL A 150 2.57 -11.01 15.19
N VAL A 151 2.85 -11.87 14.22
CA VAL A 151 2.87 -13.33 14.40
C VAL A 151 4.24 -13.79 14.87
N GLY A 152 5.30 -13.21 14.31
CA GLY A 152 6.67 -13.53 14.68
C GLY A 152 7.72 -12.93 13.76
N ARG A 153 8.99 -13.16 14.10
CA ARG A 153 10.15 -12.78 13.28
C ARG A 153 10.67 -14.02 12.56
N ARG A 154 10.94 -13.87 11.28
CA ARG A 154 11.55 -14.91 10.43
C ARG A 154 12.99 -14.49 10.18
N GLU A 155 13.92 -15.24 10.77
CA GLU A 155 15.34 -14.94 10.66
C GLU A 155 15.90 -15.45 9.34
N ARG A 156 16.72 -14.64 8.67
CA ARG A 156 17.44 -14.98 7.44
C ARG A 156 16.56 -15.64 6.39
N VAL A 157 15.36 -15.09 6.18
CA VAL A 157 14.34 -15.72 5.33
C VAL A 157 14.73 -15.71 3.85
N ALA A 158 15.43 -14.67 3.40
CA ALA A 158 15.94 -14.53 2.03
C ALA A 158 17.14 -13.59 1.98
N LYS A 159 17.83 -13.57 0.85
CA LYS A 159 18.93 -12.63 0.60
C LYS A 159 18.45 -11.47 -0.27
N ARG A 160 18.94 -10.27 0.04
CA ARG A 160 18.92 -9.12 -0.84
C ARG A 160 20.35 -8.62 -1.00
N ASP A 161 20.79 -8.46 -2.25
CA ASP A 161 22.17 -8.03 -2.57
C ASP A 161 23.24 -8.87 -1.85
N GLY A 162 23.03 -10.18 -1.77
CA GLY A 162 23.90 -11.13 -1.10
C GLY A 162 23.81 -11.16 0.43
N ILE A 163 23.07 -10.24 1.05
CA ILE A 163 22.94 -10.11 2.51
C ILE A 163 21.64 -10.79 2.98
N TRP A 164 21.74 -11.68 3.97
CA TRP A 164 20.60 -12.29 4.62
C TRP A 164 19.76 -11.24 5.35
N ARG A 165 18.45 -11.28 5.14
CA ARG A 165 17.50 -10.37 5.77
C ARG A 165 16.45 -11.13 6.56
N ASP A 166 16.08 -10.55 7.68
CA ASP A 166 14.95 -11.00 8.48
C ASP A 166 13.67 -10.29 8.02
N THR A 167 12.53 -10.88 8.35
CA THR A 167 11.23 -10.19 8.27
C THR A 167 10.44 -10.36 9.55
N VAL A 168 9.63 -9.37 9.86
CA VAL A 168 8.52 -9.47 10.81
C VAL A 168 7.31 -9.92 9.99
N PHE A 169 6.69 -11.01 10.40
CA PHE A 169 5.47 -11.52 9.79
C PHE A 169 4.27 -11.02 10.57
N LEU A 170 3.35 -10.35 9.89
CA LEU A 170 2.13 -9.82 10.48
C LEU A 170 0.92 -10.42 9.76
N GLU A 171 -0.20 -10.50 10.46
CA GLU A 171 -1.48 -10.87 9.89
C GLU A 171 -2.62 -10.07 10.49
N ARG A 172 -3.67 -9.88 9.71
CA ARG A 172 -4.97 -9.40 10.16
C ARG A 172 -6.03 -10.43 9.80
N ARG A 173 -6.68 -11.00 10.82
CA ARG A 173 -7.86 -11.86 10.66
C ARG A 173 -9.11 -10.98 10.64
N SER A 174 -9.98 -11.17 9.65
CA SER A 174 -11.28 -10.50 9.60
C SER A 174 -12.14 -10.92 10.79
N GLU A 175 -12.88 -9.98 11.35
CA GLU A 175 -13.87 -10.24 12.40
C GLU A 175 -15.28 -10.46 11.83
N VAL A 176 -15.46 -10.17 10.53
CA VAL A 176 -16.77 -10.23 9.85
C VAL A 176 -16.90 -11.41 8.89
N VAL A 177 -15.78 -11.95 8.43
CA VAL A 177 -15.75 -13.14 7.57
C VAL A 177 -15.42 -14.37 8.43
N SER A 178 -16.41 -15.25 8.58
CA SER A 178 -16.34 -16.50 9.37
C SER A 178 -15.94 -17.71 8.51
#